data_180738e746a64bca5cb3d00f561af481
#
_entry.id   180738e746a64bca5cb3d00f561af481
#
_cell.length_a   1.000
_cell.length_b   1.000
_cell.length_c   1.000
_cell.angle_alpha   90.00
_cell.angle_beta   90.00
_cell.angle_gamma   90.00
#
_symmetry.space_group_name_H-M   'P 1'
#
loop_
_entity.id
_entity.type
_entity.pdbx_description
1 polymer ?
#
loop_
_entity_poly.entity_id
_entity_poly.type
_entity_poly.pdbx_seq_one_letter_code
_entity_poly.pdbx_strand_id
1 'polypeptide(L)'
;MSVRMPELDAEILGRRDRIVAALRSIVPGEGVIAGEREMRPYETDGLTAYRQLPMVVVLPETTQQVAEVLRYCHDEGIKVVPRGAGTSLSGGALPLGDGVLLGMAKFNRIREIDFANRVAVVESGVTNLAVTDAVAHAGFYYAPDPSSQIACTIGGNVAENSGGVHCLKYGMTTNNITGCELVLMTGEIVRLGGKHLDAGGYDLLGIITGSEGLLGVVTEVTVRLLRKPECARAVLVGFASSEDAGECVSRIIGAGIIPGGMEMMDAPAIHAVEEFVHAGYPLDVEALLIVELDGPRAEVDHLVARVEAIAQSCRSVTCRVSASEEERLLFWAGRKAAFPAVGRISPDYYCMDGTIPRARLPQVLKRMRELSEHYGLKVANVFHAGDGNLHPLILYDANQPGELERAEAFGADILTLCVEVGGVLTGEHGVGV
;
A
#
# COMPACT_ATOMS: atom_id res chain seq x y z
N MET A 1 -10.65 17.46 14.31
CA MET A 1 -12.04 16.94 14.21
C MET A 1 -11.92 15.44 14.07
N SER A 2 -12.60 14.66 14.90
CA SER A 2 -12.58 13.19 14.75
C SER A 2 -13.38 12.78 13.50
N VAL A 3 -12.90 11.74 12.82
CA VAL A 3 -13.61 11.13 11.68
C VAL A 3 -14.96 10.58 12.19
N ARG A 4 -16.03 10.90 11.47
CA ARG A 4 -17.37 10.41 11.78
C ARG A 4 -17.90 9.62 10.59
N MET A 5 -18.40 8.41 10.87
CA MET A 5 -19.13 7.65 9.85
C MET A 5 -20.37 8.44 9.40
N PRO A 6 -20.72 8.37 8.09
CA PRO A 6 -21.89 9.04 7.57
C PRO A 6 -23.18 8.60 8.28
N GLU A 7 -24.16 9.51 8.39
CA GLU A 7 -25.49 9.16 8.88
C GLU A 7 -26.14 8.14 7.96
N LEU A 8 -26.82 7.16 8.57
CA LEU A 8 -27.47 6.08 7.85
C LEU A 8 -28.75 6.55 7.18
N ASP A 9 -28.96 6.16 5.93
CA ASP A 9 -30.20 6.39 5.21
C ASP A 9 -31.29 5.43 5.66
N ALA A 10 -32.26 5.94 6.46
CA ALA A 10 -33.36 5.15 7.00
C ALA A 10 -34.30 4.60 5.91
N GLU A 11 -34.43 5.27 4.75
CA GLU A 11 -35.25 4.81 3.63
C GLU A 11 -34.60 3.56 2.99
N ILE A 12 -33.32 3.61 2.74
CA ILE A 12 -32.55 2.46 2.23
C ILE A 12 -32.64 1.28 3.20
N LEU A 13 -32.41 1.52 4.50
CA LEU A 13 -32.51 0.46 5.52
C LEU A 13 -33.93 -0.13 5.63
N GLY A 14 -34.96 0.68 5.46
CA GLY A 14 -36.37 0.21 5.43
C GLY A 14 -36.68 -0.74 4.26
N ARG A 15 -35.86 -0.72 3.19
CA ARG A 15 -35.97 -1.59 2.02
C ARG A 15 -35.00 -2.77 2.03
N ARG A 16 -34.22 -2.98 3.12
CA ARG A 16 -33.12 -3.95 3.19
C ARG A 16 -33.51 -5.37 2.71
N ASP A 17 -34.63 -5.90 3.15
CA ASP A 17 -35.04 -7.26 2.78
C ASP A 17 -35.33 -7.39 1.28
N ARG A 18 -35.95 -6.37 0.68
CA ARG A 18 -36.17 -6.28 -0.77
C ARG A 18 -34.87 -6.22 -1.53
N ILE A 19 -33.93 -5.40 -1.06
CA ILE A 19 -32.59 -5.24 -1.64
C ILE A 19 -31.83 -6.57 -1.60
N VAL A 20 -31.80 -7.23 -0.45
CA VAL A 20 -31.15 -8.55 -0.30
C VAL A 20 -31.77 -9.59 -1.22
N ALA A 21 -33.09 -9.62 -1.35
CA ALA A 21 -33.76 -10.55 -2.27
C ALA A 21 -33.41 -10.30 -3.75
N ALA A 22 -33.35 -9.03 -4.17
CA ALA A 22 -32.92 -8.66 -5.52
C ALA A 22 -31.47 -9.06 -5.79
N LEU A 23 -30.56 -8.76 -4.87
CA LEU A 23 -29.13 -9.11 -4.99
C LEU A 23 -28.93 -10.64 -5.06
N ARG A 24 -29.73 -11.43 -4.32
CA ARG A 24 -29.72 -12.91 -4.40
C ARG A 24 -30.19 -13.43 -5.76
N SER A 25 -31.04 -12.71 -6.47
CA SER A 25 -31.44 -13.10 -7.84
C SER A 25 -30.32 -12.83 -8.85
N ILE A 26 -29.45 -11.84 -8.62
CA ILE A 26 -28.30 -11.51 -9.47
C ILE A 26 -27.10 -12.43 -9.14
N VAL A 27 -26.83 -12.62 -7.85
CA VAL A 27 -25.71 -13.45 -7.36
C VAL A 27 -26.30 -14.60 -6.54
N PRO A 28 -26.65 -15.72 -7.17
CA PRO A 28 -27.32 -16.84 -6.52
C PRO A 28 -26.39 -17.63 -5.60
N GLY A 29 -26.95 -18.53 -4.81
CA GLY A 29 -26.22 -19.37 -3.88
C GLY A 29 -25.77 -18.62 -2.64
N GLU A 30 -24.52 -18.82 -2.23
CA GLU A 30 -23.92 -18.23 -1.03
C GLU A 30 -23.23 -16.86 -1.29
N GLY A 31 -23.41 -16.29 -2.48
CA GLY A 31 -22.75 -15.04 -2.88
C GLY A 31 -23.32 -13.79 -2.21
N VAL A 32 -24.45 -13.85 -1.46
CA VAL A 32 -25.04 -12.72 -0.74
C VAL A 32 -25.14 -13.03 0.73
N ILE A 33 -24.31 -12.35 1.53
CA ILE A 33 -24.18 -12.50 2.99
C ILE A 33 -24.97 -11.37 3.65
N ALA A 34 -26.04 -11.70 4.37
CA ALA A 34 -26.94 -10.74 5.02
C ALA A 34 -27.07 -10.96 6.54
N GLY A 35 -26.49 -12.02 7.08
CA GLY A 35 -26.45 -12.31 8.51
C GLY A 35 -25.39 -11.46 9.21
N GLU A 36 -25.74 -10.87 10.36
CA GLU A 36 -24.81 -9.99 11.09
C GLU A 36 -23.51 -10.70 11.46
N ARG A 37 -23.62 -11.94 11.93
CA ARG A 37 -22.45 -12.73 12.37
C ARG A 37 -21.47 -12.99 11.22
N GLU A 38 -22.02 -13.34 10.05
CA GLU A 38 -21.25 -13.65 8.83
C GLU A 38 -20.64 -12.40 8.20
N MET A 39 -21.20 -11.21 8.47
CA MET A 39 -20.66 -9.92 8.00
C MET A 39 -19.55 -9.35 8.89
N ARG A 40 -19.36 -9.86 10.13
CA ARG A 40 -18.31 -9.38 11.05
C ARG A 40 -16.89 -9.35 10.47
N PRO A 41 -16.43 -10.31 9.66
CA PRO A 41 -15.12 -10.25 9.03
C PRO A 41 -14.92 -9.06 8.07
N TYR A 42 -16.00 -8.39 7.71
CA TYR A 42 -16.01 -7.27 6.76
C TYR A 42 -16.23 -5.90 7.44
N GLU A 43 -16.35 -5.83 8.78
CA GLU A 43 -16.71 -4.59 9.48
C GLU A 43 -15.59 -3.56 9.56
N THR A 44 -14.37 -3.93 9.19
CA THR A 44 -13.19 -3.05 9.17
C THR A 44 -12.28 -3.40 7.99
N ASP A 45 -11.33 -2.55 7.68
CA ASP A 45 -10.17 -2.84 6.84
C ASP A 45 -8.86 -2.82 7.67
N GLY A 46 -7.70 -2.52 7.05
CA GLY A 46 -6.44 -2.41 7.76
C GLY A 46 -6.36 -1.20 8.70
N LEU A 47 -7.20 -0.18 8.52
CA LEU A 47 -7.39 0.92 9.47
C LEU A 47 -8.35 0.47 10.57
N THR A 48 -7.82 -0.18 11.59
CA THR A 48 -8.63 -0.81 12.67
C THR A 48 -9.30 0.17 13.64
N ALA A 49 -8.99 1.47 13.52
CA ALA A 49 -9.58 2.53 14.34
C ALA A 49 -11.10 2.67 14.17
N TYR A 50 -11.62 2.29 13.00
CA TYR A 50 -13.04 2.43 12.65
C TYR A 50 -13.65 1.08 12.31
N ARG A 51 -14.94 0.92 12.69
CA ARG A 51 -15.71 -0.29 12.41
C ARG A 51 -17.13 0.06 12.03
N GLN A 52 -17.61 -0.54 10.96
CA GLN A 52 -18.98 -0.40 10.50
C GLN A 52 -19.44 -1.69 9.83
N LEU A 53 -20.53 -2.30 10.29
CA LEU A 53 -21.13 -3.41 9.57
C LEU A 53 -21.78 -2.89 8.28
N PRO A 54 -21.56 -3.55 7.11
CA PRO A 54 -22.30 -3.24 5.90
C PRO A 54 -23.77 -3.63 6.03
N MET A 55 -24.65 -3.04 5.21
CA MET A 55 -26.03 -3.50 5.09
C MET A 55 -26.09 -4.95 4.57
N VAL A 56 -25.25 -5.27 3.61
CA VAL A 56 -25.12 -6.59 2.97
C VAL A 56 -23.76 -6.72 2.28
N VAL A 57 -23.21 -7.93 2.23
CA VAL A 57 -22.00 -8.26 1.46
C VAL A 57 -22.41 -9.06 0.22
N VAL A 58 -21.86 -8.71 -0.95
CA VAL A 58 -22.08 -9.41 -2.22
C VAL A 58 -20.75 -9.87 -2.78
N LEU A 59 -20.64 -11.16 -3.12
CA LEU A 59 -19.44 -11.82 -3.65
C LEU A 59 -19.71 -12.35 -5.07
N PRO A 60 -19.65 -11.52 -6.11
CA PRO A 60 -19.88 -11.92 -7.49
C PRO A 60 -18.76 -12.82 -8.02
N GLU A 61 -19.05 -13.64 -9.03
CA GLU A 61 -18.12 -14.56 -9.68
C GLU A 61 -17.82 -14.18 -11.14
N THR A 62 -18.58 -13.25 -11.70
CA THR A 62 -18.44 -12.83 -13.10
C THR A 62 -18.58 -11.31 -13.24
N THR A 63 -17.91 -10.73 -14.25
CA THR A 63 -18.05 -9.31 -14.60
C THR A 63 -19.51 -8.92 -14.87
N GLN A 64 -20.31 -9.84 -15.45
CA GLN A 64 -21.74 -9.60 -15.70
C GLN A 64 -22.50 -9.43 -14.39
N GLN A 65 -22.25 -10.27 -13.38
CA GLN A 65 -22.88 -10.11 -12.06
C GLN A 65 -22.47 -8.78 -11.40
N VAL A 66 -21.21 -8.36 -11.52
CA VAL A 66 -20.76 -7.04 -11.05
C VAL A 66 -21.57 -5.94 -11.75
N ALA A 67 -21.73 -6.02 -13.07
CA ALA A 67 -22.48 -5.05 -13.86
C ALA A 67 -23.95 -4.95 -13.44
N GLU A 68 -24.60 -6.10 -13.21
CA GLU A 68 -25.99 -6.15 -12.78
C GLU A 68 -26.18 -5.63 -11.35
N VAL A 69 -25.26 -5.95 -10.43
CA VAL A 69 -25.26 -5.42 -9.04
C VAL A 69 -25.10 -3.91 -9.04
N LEU A 70 -24.11 -3.37 -9.77
CA LEU A 70 -23.86 -1.94 -9.81
C LEU A 70 -25.03 -1.18 -10.44
N ARG A 71 -25.58 -1.69 -11.55
CA ARG A 71 -26.77 -1.10 -12.19
C ARG A 71 -27.95 -1.07 -11.22
N TYR A 72 -28.22 -2.18 -10.55
CA TYR A 72 -29.30 -2.26 -9.57
C TYR A 72 -29.11 -1.24 -8.44
N CYS A 73 -27.89 -1.15 -7.89
CA CYS A 73 -27.57 -0.20 -6.85
C CYS A 73 -27.69 1.26 -7.33
N HIS A 74 -27.24 1.55 -8.57
CA HIS A 74 -27.39 2.85 -9.19
C HIS A 74 -28.87 3.27 -9.31
N ASP A 75 -29.71 2.39 -9.87
CA ASP A 75 -31.12 2.66 -10.11
C ASP A 75 -31.92 2.83 -8.80
N GLU A 76 -31.53 2.13 -7.74
CA GLU A 76 -32.17 2.19 -6.41
C GLU A 76 -31.52 3.23 -5.47
N GLY A 77 -30.47 3.93 -5.88
CA GLY A 77 -29.75 4.93 -5.07
C GLY A 77 -28.95 4.34 -3.91
N ILE A 78 -28.48 3.09 -4.04
CA ILE A 78 -27.76 2.36 -2.98
C ILE A 78 -26.26 2.61 -3.13
N LYS A 79 -25.59 2.96 -2.04
CA LYS A 79 -24.12 3.11 -1.98
C LYS A 79 -23.43 1.76 -2.13
N VAL A 80 -22.29 1.74 -2.84
CA VAL A 80 -21.48 0.53 -3.01
C VAL A 80 -20.04 0.83 -2.59
N VAL A 81 -19.46 -0.06 -1.79
CA VAL A 81 -18.04 -0.05 -1.45
C VAL A 81 -17.39 -1.29 -2.06
N PRO A 82 -16.57 -1.16 -3.11
CA PRO A 82 -15.80 -2.27 -3.64
C PRO A 82 -14.70 -2.66 -2.67
N ARG A 83 -14.42 -3.97 -2.54
CA ARG A 83 -13.41 -4.48 -1.62
C ARG A 83 -12.61 -5.63 -2.24
N GLY A 84 -11.29 -5.49 -2.24
CA GLY A 84 -10.35 -6.58 -2.47
C GLY A 84 -10.15 -7.41 -1.20
N ALA A 85 -8.93 -7.44 -0.66
CA ALA A 85 -8.62 -8.12 0.60
C ALA A 85 -8.91 -7.29 1.86
N GLY A 86 -9.19 -5.99 1.73
CA GLY A 86 -9.40 -5.09 2.88
C GLY A 86 -8.11 -4.78 3.64
N THR A 87 -7.00 -4.69 2.95
CA THR A 87 -5.67 -4.36 3.51
C THR A 87 -5.38 -2.85 3.54
N SER A 88 -6.31 -2.00 3.05
CA SER A 88 -6.18 -0.54 3.06
C SER A 88 -5.95 -0.02 4.48
N LEU A 89 -5.00 0.91 4.63
CA LEU A 89 -4.67 1.57 5.90
C LEU A 89 -5.32 2.95 6.04
N SER A 90 -6.10 3.37 5.04
CA SER A 90 -6.78 4.67 4.99
C SER A 90 -8.29 4.60 5.17
N GLY A 91 -8.87 3.39 5.26
CA GLY A 91 -10.32 3.22 5.35
C GLY A 91 -11.04 3.16 3.99
N GLY A 92 -10.30 3.06 2.87
CA GLY A 92 -10.87 2.98 1.51
C GLY A 92 -11.77 1.76 1.29
N ALA A 93 -11.60 0.69 2.06
CA ALA A 93 -12.44 -0.50 2.02
C ALA A 93 -13.39 -0.62 3.22
N LEU A 94 -13.51 0.43 4.05
CA LEU A 94 -14.42 0.46 5.20
C LEU A 94 -15.88 0.50 4.72
N PRO A 95 -16.75 -0.42 5.17
CA PRO A 95 -18.12 -0.48 4.68
C PRO A 95 -19.01 0.66 5.18
N LEU A 96 -20.10 0.90 4.46
CA LEU A 96 -21.18 1.80 4.88
C LEU A 96 -22.36 0.99 5.40
N GLY A 97 -22.97 1.40 6.52
CA GLY A 97 -24.04 0.65 7.17
C GLY A 97 -25.37 0.62 6.39
N ASP A 98 -25.54 1.52 5.44
CA ASP A 98 -26.64 1.59 4.49
C ASP A 98 -26.22 1.24 3.04
N GLY A 99 -25.04 0.62 2.89
CA GLY A 99 -24.46 0.30 1.60
C GLY A 99 -24.24 -1.20 1.36
N VAL A 100 -23.94 -1.53 0.13
CA VAL A 100 -23.49 -2.86 -0.31
C VAL A 100 -21.97 -2.90 -0.28
N LEU A 101 -21.39 -3.87 0.43
CA LEU A 101 -19.99 -4.22 0.28
C LEU A 101 -19.83 -5.21 -0.86
N LEU A 102 -19.16 -4.82 -1.94
CA LEU A 102 -18.94 -5.64 -3.12
C LEU A 102 -17.56 -6.30 -3.06
N GLY A 103 -17.47 -7.53 -2.58
CA GLY A 103 -16.22 -8.26 -2.40
C GLY A 103 -15.76 -8.98 -3.65
N MET A 104 -14.53 -8.69 -4.10
CA MET A 104 -13.97 -9.22 -5.36
C MET A 104 -13.13 -10.50 -5.18
N ALA A 105 -13.14 -11.12 -4.00
CA ALA A 105 -12.29 -12.27 -3.66
C ALA A 105 -12.46 -13.50 -4.57
N LYS A 106 -13.62 -13.66 -5.24
CA LYS A 106 -13.86 -14.77 -6.18
C LYS A 106 -13.26 -14.54 -7.57
N PHE A 107 -12.78 -13.33 -7.88
CA PHE A 107 -12.07 -12.99 -9.10
C PHE A 107 -10.56 -13.34 -8.96
N ASN A 108 -10.23 -14.61 -8.81
CA ASN A 108 -8.88 -15.05 -8.38
C ASN A 108 -8.11 -15.87 -9.42
N ARG A 109 -8.46 -15.76 -10.71
CA ARG A 109 -7.81 -16.52 -11.80
C ARG A 109 -6.77 -15.69 -12.52
N ILE A 110 -5.60 -16.29 -12.76
CA ILE A 110 -4.66 -15.80 -13.77
C ILE A 110 -5.15 -16.32 -15.13
N ARG A 111 -5.67 -15.42 -15.96
CA ARG A 111 -6.32 -15.77 -17.24
C ARG A 111 -5.32 -16.16 -18.32
N GLU A 112 -4.21 -15.43 -18.36
CA GLU A 112 -3.17 -15.61 -19.38
C GLU A 112 -1.81 -15.16 -18.85
N ILE A 113 -0.75 -15.86 -19.27
CA ILE A 113 0.65 -15.41 -19.10
C ILE A 113 1.28 -15.37 -20.49
N ASP A 114 1.73 -14.21 -20.93
CA ASP A 114 2.30 -13.96 -22.24
C ASP A 114 3.75 -13.47 -22.08
N PHE A 115 4.68 -14.42 -22.05
CA PHE A 115 6.11 -14.10 -21.88
C PHE A 115 6.70 -13.37 -23.07
N ALA A 116 6.15 -13.54 -24.28
CA ALA A 116 6.65 -12.85 -25.48
C ALA A 116 6.38 -11.34 -25.38
N ASN A 117 5.19 -10.96 -24.88
CA ASN A 117 4.81 -9.57 -24.67
C ASN A 117 5.15 -9.09 -23.24
N ARG A 118 5.65 -9.97 -22.36
CA ARG A 118 5.97 -9.69 -20.95
C ARG A 118 4.80 -9.11 -20.18
N VAL A 119 3.65 -9.73 -20.29
CA VAL A 119 2.43 -9.38 -19.57
C VAL A 119 1.73 -10.61 -19.02
N ALA A 120 0.91 -10.41 -18.00
CA ALA A 120 -0.09 -11.38 -17.57
C ALA A 120 -1.46 -10.69 -17.46
N VAL A 121 -2.51 -11.42 -17.82
CA VAL A 121 -3.90 -10.99 -17.64
C VAL A 121 -4.46 -11.70 -16.42
N VAL A 122 -4.85 -10.94 -15.41
CA VAL A 122 -5.27 -11.46 -14.11
C VAL A 122 -6.60 -10.86 -13.68
N GLU A 123 -7.41 -11.63 -12.99
CA GLU A 123 -8.63 -11.12 -12.34
C GLU A 123 -8.25 -10.27 -11.12
N SER A 124 -9.11 -9.32 -10.77
CA SER A 124 -8.86 -8.30 -9.75
C SER A 124 -8.64 -8.84 -8.33
N GLY A 125 -9.14 -10.01 -8.00
CA GLY A 125 -8.96 -10.67 -6.70
C GLY A 125 -7.72 -11.57 -6.60
N VAL A 126 -6.91 -11.68 -7.66
CA VAL A 126 -5.59 -12.35 -7.59
C VAL A 126 -4.70 -11.57 -6.64
N THR A 127 -4.03 -12.27 -5.70
CA THR A 127 -3.10 -11.60 -4.79
C THR A 127 -1.85 -11.12 -5.53
N ASN A 128 -1.27 -10.01 -5.08
CA ASN A 128 -0.10 -9.41 -5.69
C ASN A 128 1.05 -10.43 -5.86
N LEU A 129 1.41 -11.12 -4.77
CA LEU A 129 2.50 -12.10 -4.77
C LEU A 129 2.22 -13.30 -5.71
N ALA A 130 0.96 -13.72 -5.84
CA ALA A 130 0.59 -14.85 -6.70
C ALA A 130 0.96 -14.64 -8.18
N VAL A 131 0.99 -13.38 -8.64
CA VAL A 131 1.45 -13.05 -10.00
C VAL A 131 2.93 -13.39 -10.15
N THR A 132 3.76 -12.97 -9.19
CA THR A 132 5.21 -13.27 -9.18
C THR A 132 5.45 -14.78 -9.08
N ASP A 133 4.73 -15.48 -8.19
CA ASP A 133 4.89 -16.93 -8.01
C ASP A 133 4.57 -17.70 -9.30
N ALA A 134 3.51 -17.29 -10.02
CA ALA A 134 3.11 -17.91 -11.27
C ALA A 134 4.16 -17.81 -12.39
N VAL A 135 4.99 -16.77 -12.39
CA VAL A 135 5.96 -16.48 -13.47
C VAL A 135 7.42 -16.70 -13.04
N ALA A 136 7.68 -16.96 -11.75
CA ALA A 136 9.03 -17.09 -11.19
C ALA A 136 9.85 -18.19 -11.86
N HIS A 137 9.21 -19.30 -12.25
CA HIS A 137 9.86 -20.45 -12.93
C HIS A 137 10.49 -20.08 -14.29
N ALA A 138 10.00 -19.00 -14.92
CA ALA A 138 10.52 -18.48 -16.18
C ALA A 138 11.50 -17.30 -16.00
N GLY A 139 11.85 -16.95 -14.75
CA GLY A 139 12.75 -15.85 -14.42
C GLY A 139 12.12 -14.48 -14.55
N PHE A 140 10.80 -14.38 -14.36
CA PHE A 140 10.04 -13.12 -14.34
C PHE A 140 9.46 -12.85 -12.95
N TYR A 141 8.98 -11.60 -12.75
CA TYR A 141 8.27 -11.17 -11.55
C TYR A 141 7.39 -9.96 -11.85
N TYR A 142 6.45 -9.65 -10.96
CA TYR A 142 5.67 -8.42 -10.93
C TYR A 142 6.34 -7.46 -9.93
N ALA A 143 6.67 -6.25 -10.38
CA ALA A 143 7.56 -5.36 -9.64
C ALA A 143 6.95 -4.67 -8.41
N PRO A 144 5.73 -4.09 -8.45
CA PRO A 144 5.12 -3.50 -7.26
C PRO A 144 4.97 -4.53 -6.15
N ASP A 145 5.56 -4.26 -4.98
CA ASP A 145 5.64 -5.21 -3.87
C ASP A 145 5.25 -4.58 -2.53
N PRO A 146 3.99 -4.14 -2.38
CA PRO A 146 3.53 -3.59 -1.11
C PRO A 146 3.75 -4.59 0.04
N SER A 147 3.94 -4.09 1.26
CA SER A 147 4.19 -4.95 2.43
C SER A 147 3.10 -5.99 2.65
N SER A 148 1.88 -5.70 2.19
CA SER A 148 0.71 -6.60 2.22
C SER A 148 0.63 -7.56 1.02
N GLN A 149 1.64 -7.70 0.16
CA GLN A 149 1.60 -8.44 -1.11
C GLN A 149 1.11 -9.90 -1.00
N ILE A 150 1.25 -10.53 0.17
CA ILE A 150 0.74 -11.89 0.41
C ILE A 150 -0.79 -11.95 0.47
N ALA A 151 -1.45 -10.83 0.72
CA ALA A 151 -2.89 -10.73 0.96
C ALA A 151 -3.56 -9.72 0.02
N CYS A 152 -2.98 -8.54 -0.23
CA CYS A 152 -3.57 -7.52 -1.07
C CYS A 152 -3.78 -8.03 -2.50
N THR A 153 -4.81 -7.51 -3.17
CA THR A 153 -5.24 -7.97 -4.49
C THR A 153 -4.84 -6.98 -5.58
N ILE A 154 -4.67 -7.46 -6.81
CA ILE A 154 -4.31 -6.62 -7.96
C ILE A 154 -5.36 -5.52 -8.20
N GLY A 155 -6.66 -5.83 -8.04
CA GLY A 155 -7.71 -4.81 -8.16
C GLY A 155 -7.63 -3.73 -7.08
N GLY A 156 -7.26 -4.09 -5.84
CA GLY A 156 -6.96 -3.15 -4.77
C GLY A 156 -5.72 -2.31 -5.07
N ASN A 157 -4.66 -2.94 -5.61
CA ASN A 157 -3.46 -2.22 -6.02
C ASN A 157 -3.76 -1.18 -7.12
N VAL A 158 -4.65 -1.48 -8.06
CA VAL A 158 -5.10 -0.50 -9.06
C VAL A 158 -5.91 0.61 -8.42
N ALA A 159 -6.84 0.28 -7.52
CA ALA A 159 -7.69 1.28 -6.86
C ALA A 159 -6.87 2.30 -6.06
N GLU A 160 -5.85 1.86 -5.33
CA GLU A 160 -4.99 2.72 -4.49
C GLU A 160 -3.75 3.25 -5.21
N ASN A 161 -3.40 2.76 -6.40
CA ASN A 161 -2.09 2.93 -7.02
C ASN A 161 -0.97 2.46 -6.10
N SER A 162 -1.13 1.27 -5.53
CA SER A 162 -0.20 0.74 -4.53
C SER A 162 1.23 0.66 -5.05
N GLY A 163 2.15 0.93 -4.16
CA GLY A 163 3.58 0.92 -4.42
C GLY A 163 4.32 -0.22 -3.73
N GLY A 164 5.28 0.12 -2.90
CA GLY A 164 6.12 -0.79 -2.14
C GLY A 164 7.61 -0.41 -2.20
N VAL A 165 8.45 -1.31 -1.71
CA VAL A 165 9.89 -1.08 -1.52
C VAL A 165 10.64 -0.75 -2.82
N HIS A 166 10.22 -1.37 -3.93
CA HIS A 166 10.95 -1.28 -5.22
C HIS A 166 10.40 -0.19 -6.17
N CYS A 167 9.46 0.64 -5.70
CA CYS A 167 8.84 1.68 -6.53
C CYS A 167 9.80 2.75 -7.02
N LEU A 168 10.84 3.06 -6.23
CA LEU A 168 11.87 4.03 -6.61
C LEU A 168 12.47 3.75 -8.00
N LYS A 169 12.74 2.49 -8.32
CA LYS A 169 13.35 2.06 -9.58
C LYS A 169 12.33 1.59 -10.60
N TYR A 170 11.33 0.86 -10.16
CA TYR A 170 10.44 0.13 -11.05
C TYR A 170 9.05 0.74 -11.17
N GLY A 171 8.77 1.79 -10.40
CA GLY A 171 7.49 2.49 -10.40
C GLY A 171 6.39 1.78 -9.60
N MET A 172 5.30 2.48 -9.44
CA MET A 172 4.09 2.04 -8.75
C MET A 172 3.20 1.18 -9.66
N THR A 173 2.02 0.84 -9.19
CA THR A 173 1.03 0.07 -9.99
C THR A 173 0.75 0.73 -11.33
N THR A 174 0.55 2.05 -11.38
CA THR A 174 0.31 2.80 -12.64
C THR A 174 1.39 2.58 -13.71
N ASN A 175 2.64 2.38 -13.31
CA ASN A 175 3.77 2.14 -14.24
C ASN A 175 3.87 0.68 -14.67
N ASN A 176 3.17 -0.23 -14.00
CA ASN A 176 3.29 -1.68 -14.14
C ASN A 176 2.02 -2.37 -14.63
N ILE A 177 1.04 -1.61 -15.08
CA ILE A 177 -0.15 -2.12 -15.79
C ILE A 177 -0.24 -1.51 -17.18
N THR A 178 -0.85 -2.24 -18.10
CA THR A 178 -1.04 -1.79 -19.50
C THR A 178 -2.49 -1.81 -19.93
N GLY A 179 -3.39 -2.36 -19.11
CA GLY A 179 -4.81 -2.36 -19.38
C GLY A 179 -5.63 -2.87 -18.22
N CYS A 180 -6.91 -2.55 -18.23
CA CYS A 180 -7.88 -3.10 -17.30
C CYS A 180 -9.28 -3.23 -17.94
N GLU A 181 -10.08 -4.14 -17.39
CA GLU A 181 -11.53 -4.17 -17.53
C GLU A 181 -12.14 -3.66 -16.23
N LEU A 182 -13.08 -2.74 -16.32
CA LEU A 182 -13.82 -2.22 -15.18
C LEU A 182 -15.30 -2.08 -15.50
N VAL A 183 -16.11 -2.05 -14.45
CA VAL A 183 -17.56 -1.83 -14.54
C VAL A 183 -17.88 -0.48 -13.91
N LEU A 184 -18.50 0.40 -14.66
CA LEU A 184 -18.98 1.70 -14.19
C LEU A 184 -20.23 1.50 -13.30
N MET A 185 -20.57 2.51 -12.48
CA MET A 185 -21.73 2.45 -11.60
C MET A 185 -23.06 2.22 -12.36
N THR A 186 -23.13 2.65 -13.64
CA THR A 186 -24.26 2.37 -14.54
C THR A 186 -24.38 0.92 -15.00
N GLY A 187 -23.42 0.05 -14.65
CA GLY A 187 -23.31 -1.33 -15.11
C GLY A 187 -22.71 -1.47 -16.51
N GLU A 188 -22.15 -0.40 -17.09
CA GLU A 188 -21.41 -0.47 -18.35
C GLU A 188 -20.04 -1.11 -18.12
N ILE A 189 -19.66 -2.08 -18.94
CA ILE A 189 -18.35 -2.74 -18.91
C ILE A 189 -17.44 -2.02 -19.88
N VAL A 190 -16.31 -1.51 -19.39
CA VAL A 190 -15.33 -0.74 -20.18
C VAL A 190 -13.99 -1.46 -20.16
N ARG A 191 -13.31 -1.48 -21.30
CA ARG A 191 -11.93 -1.98 -21.44
C ARG A 191 -11.00 -0.84 -21.82
N LEU A 192 -9.92 -0.67 -21.07
CA LEU A 192 -8.90 0.34 -21.26
C LEU A 192 -7.55 -0.35 -21.52
N GLY A 193 -6.79 0.13 -22.49
CA GLY A 193 -5.48 -0.42 -22.81
C GLY A 193 -5.52 -1.88 -23.30
N GLY A 194 -4.48 -2.65 -22.98
CA GLY A 194 -4.32 -4.05 -23.39
C GLY A 194 -2.87 -4.52 -23.26
N LYS A 195 -2.44 -5.46 -24.11
CA LYS A 195 -1.07 -6.00 -24.08
C LYS A 195 0.01 -5.07 -24.70
N HIS A 196 -0.39 -3.97 -25.30
CA HIS A 196 0.50 -2.96 -25.88
C HIS A 196 0.88 -1.90 -24.84
N LEU A 197 2.02 -1.24 -25.04
CA LEU A 197 2.58 -0.27 -24.09
C LEU A 197 1.94 1.12 -24.17
N ASP A 198 1.24 1.43 -25.25
CA ASP A 198 0.63 2.73 -25.47
C ASP A 198 -0.81 2.57 -25.95
N ALA A 199 -1.72 3.31 -25.35
CA ALA A 199 -3.11 3.42 -25.77
C ALA A 199 -3.31 4.81 -26.38
N GLY A 200 -3.73 4.88 -27.65
CA GLY A 200 -4.02 6.15 -28.31
C GLY A 200 -5.08 6.99 -27.55
N GLY A 201 -4.87 8.30 -27.43
CA GLY A 201 -5.81 9.21 -26.80
C GLY A 201 -5.43 9.62 -25.37
N TYR A 202 -6.44 9.92 -24.55
CA TYR A 202 -6.23 10.28 -23.14
C TYR A 202 -5.79 9.07 -22.32
N ASP A 203 -4.95 9.30 -21.32
CA ASP A 203 -4.53 8.27 -20.34
C ASP A 203 -5.65 7.97 -19.34
N LEU A 204 -6.68 7.25 -19.80
CA LEU A 204 -7.79 6.83 -18.95
C LEU A 204 -7.36 5.77 -17.93
N LEU A 205 -6.35 4.96 -18.25
CA LEU A 205 -5.80 3.96 -17.33
C LEU A 205 -5.15 4.64 -16.12
N GLY A 206 -4.41 5.73 -16.34
CA GLY A 206 -3.85 6.55 -15.27
C GLY A 206 -4.91 7.25 -14.42
N ILE A 207 -6.07 7.62 -14.99
CA ILE A 207 -7.19 8.20 -14.22
C ILE A 207 -7.85 7.15 -13.30
N ILE A 208 -8.00 5.91 -13.79
CA ILE A 208 -8.60 4.83 -13.01
C ILE A 208 -7.68 4.34 -11.89
N THR A 209 -6.37 4.32 -12.15
CA THR A 209 -5.36 3.89 -11.18
C THR A 209 -5.21 4.94 -10.08
N GLY A 210 -5.48 4.56 -8.83
CA GLY A 210 -5.53 5.49 -7.69
C GLY A 210 -6.87 6.21 -7.53
N SER A 211 -7.94 5.73 -8.20
CA SER A 211 -9.30 6.29 -8.06
C SER A 211 -10.07 5.77 -6.84
N GLU A 212 -9.47 4.92 -6.01
CA GLU A 212 -10.07 4.34 -4.80
C GLU A 212 -11.43 3.65 -5.05
N GLY A 213 -11.64 3.12 -6.26
CA GLY A 213 -12.90 2.51 -6.66
C GLY A 213 -14.05 3.49 -6.95
N LEU A 214 -13.81 4.81 -6.88
CA LEU A 214 -14.86 5.84 -7.07
C LEU A 214 -15.31 5.97 -8.53
N LEU A 215 -14.49 5.57 -9.49
CA LEU A 215 -14.81 5.66 -10.93
C LEU A 215 -15.32 4.36 -11.53
N GLY A 216 -15.21 3.25 -10.81
CA GLY A 216 -15.68 1.95 -11.26
C GLY A 216 -15.03 0.80 -10.51
N VAL A 217 -15.54 -0.41 -10.71
CA VAL A 217 -15.03 -1.64 -10.09
C VAL A 217 -14.20 -2.42 -11.10
N VAL A 218 -12.91 -2.57 -10.81
CA VAL A 218 -11.97 -3.32 -11.66
C VAL A 218 -12.24 -4.81 -11.56
N THR A 219 -12.35 -5.50 -12.69
CA THR A 219 -12.60 -6.96 -12.77
C THR A 219 -11.43 -7.74 -13.35
N GLU A 220 -10.64 -7.15 -14.26
CA GLU A 220 -9.47 -7.76 -14.88
C GLU A 220 -8.37 -6.71 -15.09
N VAL A 221 -7.11 -7.11 -14.97
CA VAL A 221 -5.94 -6.23 -15.14
C VAL A 221 -4.89 -6.93 -16.00
N THR A 222 -4.31 -6.19 -16.96
CA THR A 222 -3.11 -6.60 -17.69
C THR A 222 -1.90 -6.00 -17.01
N VAL A 223 -1.09 -6.83 -16.35
CA VAL A 223 0.10 -6.43 -15.60
C VAL A 223 1.37 -6.69 -16.41
N ARG A 224 2.39 -5.84 -16.24
CA ARG A 224 3.72 -6.00 -16.84
C ARG A 224 4.56 -6.98 -16.05
N LEU A 225 5.32 -7.82 -16.76
CA LEU A 225 6.27 -8.75 -16.18
C LEU A 225 7.69 -8.28 -16.46
N LEU A 226 8.49 -8.14 -15.40
CA LEU A 226 9.90 -7.80 -15.49
C LEU A 226 10.77 -9.06 -15.36
N ARG A 227 11.94 -9.05 -15.99
CA ARG A 227 12.96 -10.07 -15.76
C ARG A 227 13.59 -9.87 -14.39
N LYS A 228 13.82 -10.96 -13.66
CA LYS A 228 14.61 -10.90 -12.42
C LYS A 228 16.01 -10.37 -12.74
N PRO A 229 16.55 -9.45 -11.93
CA PRO A 229 17.92 -8.96 -12.08
C PRO A 229 18.93 -10.09 -11.90
N GLU A 230 20.10 -9.95 -12.53
CA GLU A 230 21.19 -10.94 -12.41
C GLU A 230 21.69 -11.06 -10.97
N CYS A 231 21.76 -9.92 -10.26
CA CYS A 231 22.31 -9.79 -8.93
C CYS A 231 21.56 -8.69 -8.17
N ALA A 232 21.42 -8.87 -6.87
CA ALA A 232 20.98 -7.84 -5.93
C ALA A 232 21.85 -7.87 -4.67
N ARG A 233 22.20 -6.70 -4.12
CA ARG A 233 22.92 -6.55 -2.87
C ARG A 233 22.32 -5.43 -2.04
N ALA A 234 22.20 -5.64 -0.74
CA ALA A 234 21.71 -4.63 0.19
C ALA A 234 22.87 -4.07 1.03
N VAL A 235 22.87 -2.76 1.21
CA VAL A 235 23.78 -2.02 2.10
C VAL A 235 22.96 -1.54 3.29
N LEU A 236 23.32 -2.00 4.48
CA LEU A 236 22.72 -1.61 5.75
C LEU A 236 23.60 -0.52 6.38
N VAL A 237 23.03 0.67 6.57
CA VAL A 237 23.80 1.85 7.03
C VAL A 237 23.13 2.46 8.27
N GLY A 238 23.87 2.53 9.38
CA GLY A 238 23.42 3.14 10.63
C GLY A 238 23.96 4.55 10.83
N PHE A 239 23.14 5.43 11.40
CA PHE A 239 23.46 6.84 11.67
C PHE A 239 23.11 7.21 13.11
N ALA A 240 23.93 8.12 13.68
CA ALA A 240 23.68 8.70 15.00
C ALA A 240 22.63 9.82 14.97
N SER A 241 22.13 10.22 13.78
CA SER A 241 21.06 11.21 13.61
C SER A 241 20.21 10.89 12.38
N SER A 242 18.91 11.10 12.50
CA SER A 242 17.96 10.93 11.39
C SER A 242 18.19 11.94 10.27
N GLU A 243 18.70 13.12 10.60
CA GLU A 243 19.06 14.17 9.64
C GLU A 243 20.21 13.73 8.73
N ASP A 244 21.24 13.06 9.30
CA ASP A 244 22.37 12.53 8.54
C ASP A 244 21.93 11.39 7.58
N ALA A 245 21.00 10.54 8.03
CA ALA A 245 20.39 9.52 7.17
C ALA A 245 19.62 10.16 6.01
N GLY A 246 18.81 11.19 6.27
CA GLY A 246 18.07 11.92 5.24
C GLY A 246 18.97 12.66 4.25
N GLU A 247 20.12 13.21 4.73
CA GLU A 247 21.14 13.79 3.86
C GLU A 247 21.77 12.71 2.96
N CYS A 248 22.06 11.53 3.50
CA CYS A 248 22.60 10.40 2.74
C CYS A 248 21.65 9.98 1.60
N VAL A 249 20.34 9.85 1.88
CA VAL A 249 19.32 9.58 0.86
C VAL A 249 19.41 10.61 -0.27
N SER A 250 19.39 11.90 0.06
CA SER A 250 19.44 12.98 -0.93
C SER A 250 20.73 12.95 -1.77
N ARG A 251 21.88 12.63 -1.15
CA ARG A 251 23.17 12.55 -1.86
C ARG A 251 23.27 11.33 -2.76
N ILE A 252 22.74 10.16 -2.37
CA ILE A 252 22.70 8.96 -3.22
C ILE A 252 21.93 9.27 -4.49
N ILE A 253 20.72 9.81 -4.36
CA ILE A 253 19.89 10.17 -5.51
C ILE A 253 20.55 11.29 -6.35
N GLY A 254 21.07 12.34 -5.70
CA GLY A 254 21.77 13.44 -6.37
C GLY A 254 23.03 13.02 -7.13
N ALA A 255 23.65 11.89 -6.73
CA ALA A 255 24.78 11.28 -7.46
C ALA A 255 24.33 10.46 -8.70
N GLY A 256 23.02 10.43 -9.02
CA GLY A 256 22.45 9.68 -10.14
C GLY A 256 22.34 8.18 -9.86
N ILE A 257 22.43 7.76 -8.59
CA ILE A 257 22.22 6.36 -8.19
C ILE A 257 20.73 6.17 -7.89
N ILE A 258 20.10 5.26 -8.62
CA ILE A 258 18.70 4.87 -8.39
C ILE A 258 18.69 3.43 -7.87
N PRO A 259 18.63 3.23 -6.54
CA PRO A 259 18.55 1.91 -5.93
C PRO A 259 17.28 1.16 -6.34
N GLY A 260 17.32 -0.17 -6.28
CA GLY A 260 16.12 -1.01 -6.37
C GLY A 260 15.11 -0.65 -5.29
N GLY A 261 15.60 -0.46 -4.06
CA GLY A 261 14.84 0.06 -2.92
C GLY A 261 15.73 0.84 -1.98
N MET A 262 15.19 1.85 -1.29
CA MET A 262 15.91 2.61 -0.27
C MET A 262 14.95 2.99 0.86
N GLU A 263 15.10 2.28 1.97
CA GLU A 263 14.21 2.32 3.12
C GLU A 263 14.89 2.90 4.36
N MET A 264 14.12 3.60 5.18
CA MET A 264 14.61 4.17 6.44
C MET A 264 13.73 3.74 7.61
N MET A 265 14.37 3.48 8.75
CA MET A 265 13.71 3.27 10.04
C MET A 265 14.40 4.11 11.11
N ASP A 266 13.63 4.60 12.10
CA ASP A 266 14.15 5.27 13.28
C ASP A 266 14.37 4.29 14.45
N ALA A 267 15.01 4.77 15.53
CA ALA A 267 15.37 3.94 16.69
C ALA A 267 14.17 3.17 17.28
N PRO A 268 12.96 3.75 17.50
CA PRO A 268 11.80 2.99 17.97
C PRO A 268 11.43 1.81 17.06
N ALA A 269 11.42 2.02 15.74
CA ALA A 269 11.14 0.97 14.77
C ALA A 269 12.24 -0.10 14.72
N ILE A 270 13.53 0.31 14.75
CA ILE A 270 14.69 -0.58 14.75
C ILE A 270 14.63 -1.53 15.95
N HIS A 271 14.42 -1.02 17.16
CA HIS A 271 14.33 -1.82 18.39
C HIS A 271 13.17 -2.81 18.32
N ALA A 272 11.96 -2.35 17.94
CA ALA A 272 10.80 -3.23 17.82
C ALA A 272 11.03 -4.38 16.82
N VAL A 273 11.62 -4.05 15.67
CA VAL A 273 11.92 -5.03 14.61
C VAL A 273 12.98 -6.03 15.07
N GLU A 274 14.06 -5.56 15.70
CA GLU A 274 15.14 -6.46 16.14
C GLU A 274 14.66 -7.45 17.20
N GLU A 275 13.83 -7.01 18.14
CA GLU A 275 13.18 -7.90 19.12
C GLU A 275 12.21 -8.91 18.48
N PHE A 276 11.65 -8.60 17.32
CA PHE A 276 10.64 -9.41 16.66
C PHE A 276 11.24 -10.41 15.65
N VAL A 277 12.25 -10.01 14.86
CA VAL A 277 12.79 -10.79 13.73
C VAL A 277 14.23 -11.24 13.96
N HIS A 278 15.01 -10.53 14.80
CA HIS A 278 16.46 -10.74 14.97
C HIS A 278 17.24 -10.62 13.64
N ALA A 279 16.99 -9.50 12.93
CA ALA A 279 17.59 -9.21 11.63
C ALA A 279 19.10 -8.84 11.73
N GLY A 280 19.63 -8.68 12.94
CA GLY A 280 21.00 -8.23 13.20
C GLY A 280 21.19 -6.74 12.93
N TYR A 281 20.16 -5.94 13.20
CA TYR A 281 20.24 -4.48 13.10
C TYR A 281 21.03 -3.87 14.25
N PRO A 282 21.81 -2.79 14.01
CA PRO A 282 22.49 -2.07 15.09
C PRO A 282 21.45 -1.36 15.98
N LEU A 283 21.56 -1.53 17.30
CA LEU A 283 20.63 -0.92 18.28
C LEU A 283 21.13 0.40 18.87
N ASP A 284 22.38 0.78 18.56
CA ASP A 284 23.05 1.99 19.03
C ASP A 284 23.01 3.12 18.00
N VAL A 285 21.99 3.15 17.15
CA VAL A 285 21.79 4.14 16.10
C VAL A 285 20.43 4.81 16.21
N GLU A 286 20.31 6.08 15.78
CA GLU A 286 19.06 6.82 15.71
C GLU A 286 18.28 6.54 14.42
N ALA A 287 18.99 6.18 13.35
CA ALA A 287 18.38 5.86 12.07
C ALA A 287 19.15 4.78 11.33
N LEU A 288 18.42 3.97 10.57
CA LEU A 288 18.93 2.88 9.73
C LEU A 288 18.42 3.07 8.31
N LEU A 289 19.33 3.01 7.32
CA LEU A 289 19.00 2.90 5.91
C LEU A 289 19.29 1.49 5.41
N ILE A 290 18.39 0.95 4.59
CA ILE A 290 18.60 -0.23 3.77
C ILE A 290 18.59 0.23 2.33
N VAL A 291 19.71 0.09 1.62
CA VAL A 291 19.87 0.49 0.22
C VAL A 291 20.10 -0.75 -0.61
N GLU A 292 19.14 -1.14 -1.45
CA GLU A 292 19.29 -2.28 -2.36
C GLU A 292 19.71 -1.82 -3.76
N LEU A 293 20.74 -2.46 -4.28
CA LEU A 293 21.25 -2.24 -5.62
C LEU A 293 21.14 -3.53 -6.41
N ASP A 294 20.50 -3.48 -7.55
CA ASP A 294 20.21 -4.63 -8.39
C ASP A 294 20.45 -4.35 -9.88
N GLY A 295 20.85 -5.38 -10.61
CA GLY A 295 21.19 -5.30 -12.02
C GLY A 295 22.32 -6.24 -12.42
N PRO A 296 23.12 -5.90 -13.48
CA PRO A 296 24.33 -6.61 -13.83
C PRO A 296 25.37 -6.56 -12.68
N ARG A 297 26.04 -7.66 -12.39
CA ARG A 297 26.98 -7.76 -11.27
C ARG A 297 28.01 -6.64 -11.22
N ALA A 298 28.66 -6.34 -12.36
CA ALA A 298 29.70 -5.32 -12.41
C ALA A 298 29.15 -3.91 -12.08
N GLU A 299 27.91 -3.62 -12.46
CA GLU A 299 27.23 -2.37 -12.13
C GLU A 299 26.90 -2.32 -10.62
N VAL A 300 26.32 -3.41 -10.10
CA VAL A 300 25.97 -3.51 -8.67
C VAL A 300 27.22 -3.33 -7.80
N ASP A 301 28.33 -3.99 -8.10
CA ASP A 301 29.57 -3.87 -7.33
C ASP A 301 30.12 -2.44 -7.37
N HIS A 302 30.06 -1.76 -8.52
CA HIS A 302 30.46 -0.36 -8.65
C HIS A 302 29.55 0.58 -7.83
N LEU A 303 28.23 0.39 -7.90
CA LEU A 303 27.26 1.21 -7.16
C LEU A 303 27.35 1.00 -5.65
N VAL A 304 27.57 -0.24 -5.19
CA VAL A 304 27.80 -0.53 -3.76
C VAL A 304 28.95 0.30 -3.22
N ALA A 305 30.11 0.28 -3.88
CA ALA A 305 31.27 1.06 -3.44
C ALA A 305 31.00 2.57 -3.40
N ARG A 306 30.21 3.09 -4.34
CA ARG A 306 29.80 4.51 -4.34
C ARG A 306 28.86 4.83 -3.19
N VAL A 307 27.86 3.96 -2.90
CA VAL A 307 26.93 4.13 -1.78
C VAL A 307 27.69 4.11 -0.45
N GLU A 308 28.66 3.18 -0.24
CA GLU A 308 29.50 3.15 0.95
C GLU A 308 30.29 4.46 1.13
N ALA A 309 30.89 4.98 0.06
CA ALA A 309 31.64 6.24 0.10
C ALA A 309 30.73 7.45 0.45
N ILE A 310 29.52 7.50 -0.11
CA ILE A 310 28.52 8.53 0.21
C ILE A 310 28.09 8.42 1.67
N ALA A 311 27.76 7.21 2.16
CA ALA A 311 27.36 6.95 3.53
C ALA A 311 28.44 7.42 4.53
N GLN A 312 29.71 7.10 4.29
CA GLN A 312 30.83 7.58 5.09
C GLN A 312 30.91 9.10 5.11
N SER A 313 30.71 9.76 3.94
CA SER A 313 30.72 11.22 3.86
C SER A 313 29.55 11.88 4.61
N CYS A 314 28.47 11.13 4.87
CA CYS A 314 27.32 11.54 5.67
C CYS A 314 27.41 11.09 7.14
N ARG A 315 28.59 10.78 7.64
CA ARG A 315 28.85 10.43 9.04
C ARG A 315 28.15 9.15 9.51
N SER A 316 28.01 8.15 8.63
CA SER A 316 27.51 6.85 9.05
C SER A 316 28.40 6.24 10.14
N VAL A 317 27.77 5.64 11.16
CA VAL A 317 28.48 4.96 12.27
C VAL A 317 28.69 3.48 12.00
N THR A 318 27.84 2.88 11.22
CA THR A 318 27.97 1.49 10.73
C THR A 318 27.62 1.42 9.25
N CYS A 319 28.29 0.53 8.51
CA CYS A 319 27.98 0.23 7.12
C CYS A 319 28.29 -1.25 6.86
N ARG A 320 27.29 -2.03 6.47
CA ARG A 320 27.41 -3.48 6.22
C ARG A 320 26.76 -3.83 4.90
N VAL A 321 27.51 -4.46 4.00
CA VAL A 321 27.02 -4.95 2.71
C VAL A 321 26.64 -6.41 2.87
N SER A 322 25.47 -6.83 2.37
CA SER A 322 25.05 -8.22 2.44
C SER A 322 26.07 -9.17 1.77
N ALA A 323 26.53 -10.16 2.52
CA ALA A 323 27.52 -11.14 2.04
C ALA A 323 26.89 -12.27 1.21
N SER A 324 25.59 -12.51 1.39
CA SER A 324 24.83 -13.53 0.68
C SER A 324 23.40 -13.09 0.40
N GLU A 325 22.68 -13.87 -0.39
CA GLU A 325 21.24 -13.67 -0.65
C GLU A 325 20.42 -13.85 0.62
N GLU A 326 20.78 -14.80 1.48
CA GLU A 326 20.10 -15.04 2.76
C GLU A 326 20.22 -13.82 3.68
N GLU A 327 21.40 -13.20 3.76
CA GLU A 327 21.59 -11.99 4.56
C GLU A 327 20.83 -10.81 3.98
N ARG A 328 20.82 -10.66 2.65
CA ARG A 328 20.00 -9.65 1.97
C ARG A 328 18.52 -9.80 2.32
N LEU A 329 17.99 -11.01 2.23
CA LEU A 329 16.61 -11.32 2.57
C LEU A 329 16.30 -11.09 4.05
N LEU A 330 17.27 -11.32 4.94
CA LEU A 330 17.12 -11.06 6.37
C LEU A 330 16.99 -9.56 6.67
N PHE A 331 17.78 -8.70 6.01
CA PHE A 331 17.61 -7.25 6.12
C PHE A 331 16.19 -6.82 5.71
N TRP A 332 15.67 -7.36 4.62
CA TRP A 332 14.31 -7.08 4.17
C TRP A 332 13.22 -7.69 5.06
N ALA A 333 13.46 -8.86 5.63
CA ALA A 333 12.51 -9.48 6.55
C ALA A 333 12.26 -8.58 7.77
N GLY A 334 13.31 -7.96 8.31
CA GLY A 334 13.20 -6.96 9.37
C GLY A 334 12.32 -5.78 8.94
N ARG A 335 12.63 -5.16 7.81
CA ARG A 335 11.85 -3.99 7.31
C ARG A 335 10.37 -4.34 7.05
N LYS A 336 10.09 -5.49 6.44
CA LYS A 336 8.73 -5.96 6.17
C LYS A 336 7.94 -6.29 7.45
N ALA A 337 8.63 -6.62 8.53
CA ALA A 337 8.03 -6.91 9.82
C ALA A 337 7.78 -5.66 10.69
N ALA A 338 8.13 -4.46 10.24
CA ALA A 338 8.05 -3.24 11.06
C ALA A 338 6.63 -2.96 11.59
N PHE A 339 5.60 -3.08 10.75
CA PHE A 339 4.21 -2.85 11.16
C PHE A 339 3.75 -3.81 12.28
N PRO A 340 3.85 -5.15 12.15
CA PRO A 340 3.49 -6.04 13.25
C PRO A 340 4.44 -5.91 14.46
N ALA A 341 5.70 -5.52 14.26
CA ALA A 341 6.67 -5.36 15.34
C ALA A 341 6.32 -4.20 16.28
N VAL A 342 5.82 -3.08 15.77
CA VAL A 342 5.44 -1.92 16.61
C VAL A 342 4.26 -2.21 17.54
N GLY A 343 3.48 -3.25 17.29
CA GLY A 343 2.47 -3.77 18.20
C GLY A 343 3.03 -4.24 19.57
N ARG A 344 4.36 -4.38 19.69
CA ARG A 344 5.05 -4.61 20.97
C ARG A 344 5.24 -3.33 21.79
N ILE A 345 5.21 -2.17 21.13
CA ILE A 345 5.38 -0.86 21.79
C ILE A 345 4.04 -0.30 22.23
N SER A 346 3.00 -0.46 21.41
CA SER A 346 1.66 0.06 21.65
C SER A 346 0.61 -0.89 21.05
N PRO A 347 -0.58 -1.02 21.69
CA PRO A 347 -1.65 -1.89 21.18
C PRO A 347 -2.20 -1.41 19.83
N ASP A 348 -2.17 -0.11 19.57
CA ASP A 348 -2.71 0.50 18.37
C ASP A 348 -1.69 1.44 17.73
N TYR A 349 -1.83 1.66 16.42
CA TYR A 349 -1.11 2.70 15.69
C TYR A 349 -2.02 3.33 14.62
N TYR A 350 -1.77 4.61 14.33
CA TYR A 350 -2.39 5.34 13.24
C TYR A 350 -1.32 5.65 12.20
N CYS A 351 -1.44 5.05 11.01
CA CYS A 351 -0.45 5.18 9.94
C CYS A 351 -0.81 6.33 9.01
N MET A 352 0.13 7.26 8.78
CA MET A 352 0.02 8.29 7.74
C MET A 352 0.79 7.88 6.48
N ASP A 353 0.50 8.54 5.36
CA ASP A 353 1.04 8.18 4.04
C ASP A 353 1.45 9.41 3.22
N GLY A 354 1.88 10.48 3.87
CA GLY A 354 2.28 11.69 3.18
C GLY A 354 3.55 11.50 2.33
N THR A 355 3.60 12.10 1.15
CA THR A 355 4.80 12.11 0.30
C THR A 355 5.40 13.51 0.22
N ILE A 356 6.72 13.60 0.26
CA ILE A 356 7.46 14.87 0.27
C ILE A 356 8.59 14.90 -0.76
N PRO A 357 9.02 16.08 -1.22
CA PRO A 357 10.28 16.20 -1.93
C PRO A 357 11.44 15.67 -1.07
N ARG A 358 12.21 14.71 -1.58
CA ARG A 358 13.27 13.97 -0.84
C ARG A 358 14.25 14.89 -0.09
N ALA A 359 14.61 16.02 -0.70
CA ALA A 359 15.51 16.99 -0.09
C ALA A 359 14.93 17.66 1.19
N ARG A 360 13.63 17.50 1.45
CA ARG A 360 12.94 17.99 2.65
C ARG A 360 12.94 16.98 3.80
N LEU A 361 13.38 15.75 3.55
CA LEU A 361 13.33 14.67 4.54
C LEU A 361 13.98 15.06 5.89
N PRO A 362 15.20 15.64 5.97
CA PRO A 362 15.77 16.05 7.25
C PRO A 362 14.91 17.07 8.01
N GLN A 363 14.35 18.06 7.30
CA GLN A 363 13.48 19.09 7.87
C GLN A 363 12.19 18.46 8.43
N VAL A 364 11.57 17.57 7.69
CA VAL A 364 10.31 16.94 8.08
C VAL A 364 10.51 16.01 9.27
N LEU A 365 11.55 15.20 9.30
CA LEU A 365 11.88 14.32 10.44
C LEU A 365 12.06 15.11 11.74
N LYS A 366 12.80 16.24 11.68
CA LYS A 366 12.93 17.13 12.83
C LYS A 366 11.57 17.64 13.31
N ARG A 367 10.71 18.10 12.37
CA ARG A 367 9.40 18.64 12.73
C ARG A 367 8.46 17.58 13.29
N MET A 368 8.51 16.35 12.77
CA MET A 368 7.72 15.22 13.30
C MET A 368 8.09 14.89 14.75
N ARG A 369 9.37 14.98 15.11
CA ARG A 369 9.83 14.84 16.51
C ARG A 369 9.23 15.93 17.40
N GLU A 370 9.25 17.20 16.97
CA GLU A 370 8.64 18.31 17.70
C GLU A 370 7.11 18.10 17.87
N LEU A 371 6.42 17.62 16.83
CA LEU A 371 5.01 17.28 16.91
C LEU A 371 4.74 16.10 17.87
N SER A 372 5.56 15.06 17.84
CA SER A 372 5.48 13.94 18.79
C SER A 372 5.55 14.42 20.26
N GLU A 373 6.48 15.32 20.56
CA GLU A 373 6.59 15.95 21.88
C GLU A 373 5.37 16.80 22.23
N HIS A 374 4.84 17.58 21.25
CA HIS A 374 3.67 18.44 21.43
C HIS A 374 2.40 17.62 21.77
N TYR A 375 2.15 16.52 21.04
CA TYR A 375 0.99 15.67 21.26
C TYR A 375 1.16 14.67 22.41
N GLY A 376 2.40 14.46 22.89
CA GLY A 376 2.72 13.47 23.93
C GLY A 376 2.46 12.04 23.46
N LEU A 377 2.52 11.78 22.15
CA LEU A 377 2.39 10.47 21.53
C LEU A 377 3.70 10.09 20.84
N LYS A 378 4.12 8.85 21.00
CA LYS A 378 5.30 8.33 20.29
C LYS A 378 4.97 8.10 18.82
N VAL A 379 5.98 8.23 17.98
CA VAL A 379 5.92 7.85 16.57
C VAL A 379 7.07 6.90 16.25
N ALA A 380 6.80 5.87 15.48
CA ALA A 380 7.80 5.00 14.88
C ALA A 380 7.80 5.24 13.36
N ASN A 381 8.95 5.63 12.81
CA ASN A 381 9.06 6.02 11.41
C ASN A 381 9.63 4.88 10.57
N VAL A 382 8.91 4.53 9.52
CA VAL A 382 9.27 3.47 8.58
C VAL A 382 8.98 3.97 7.17
N PHE A 383 9.98 4.38 6.42
CA PHE A 383 9.82 5.18 5.20
C PHE A 383 10.34 4.49 3.96
N HIS A 384 9.68 4.74 2.82
CA HIS A 384 10.27 4.61 1.50
C HIS A 384 11.12 5.87 1.23
N ALA A 385 12.29 5.94 1.86
CA ALA A 385 13.11 7.15 1.86
C ALA A 385 13.57 7.56 0.45
N GLY A 386 13.71 6.58 -0.44
CA GLY A 386 14.16 6.78 -1.82
C GLY A 386 13.21 7.59 -2.68
N ASP A 387 11.91 7.48 -2.48
CA ASP A 387 10.88 8.21 -3.23
C ASP A 387 10.20 9.32 -2.42
N GLY A 388 10.47 9.37 -1.12
CA GLY A 388 9.96 10.41 -0.21
C GLY A 388 8.59 10.10 0.36
N ASN A 389 8.13 8.86 0.24
CA ASN A 389 6.88 8.41 0.85
C ASN A 389 7.11 8.03 2.32
N LEU A 390 6.34 8.64 3.21
CA LEU A 390 6.51 8.57 4.66
C LEU A 390 5.39 7.74 5.29
N HIS A 391 5.75 6.78 6.15
CA HIS A 391 4.79 6.03 6.95
C HIS A 391 5.08 6.20 8.44
N PRO A 392 4.82 7.39 9.02
CA PRO A 392 4.89 7.56 10.47
C PRO A 392 3.76 6.75 11.12
N LEU A 393 4.11 5.85 12.01
CA LEU A 393 3.19 5.07 12.83
C LEU A 393 3.01 5.80 14.16
N ILE A 394 1.92 6.54 14.31
CA ILE A 394 1.57 7.24 15.55
C ILE A 394 1.03 6.20 16.52
N LEU A 395 1.75 5.98 17.61
CA LEU A 395 1.45 4.94 18.59
C LEU A 395 0.48 5.46 19.64
N TYR A 396 -0.62 4.74 19.86
CA TYR A 396 -1.65 5.10 20.82
C TYR A 396 -2.33 3.86 21.42
N ASP A 397 -3.14 4.04 22.46
CA ASP A 397 -3.99 3.00 23.04
C ASP A 397 -5.46 3.45 22.92
N ALA A 398 -6.23 2.79 22.08
CA ALA A 398 -7.65 3.09 21.86
C ALA A 398 -8.51 2.93 23.13
N ASN A 399 -8.01 2.23 24.17
CA ASN A 399 -8.68 2.11 25.46
C ASN A 399 -8.47 3.33 26.36
N GLN A 400 -7.54 4.22 26.02
CA GLN A 400 -7.30 5.47 26.75
C GLN A 400 -8.16 6.59 26.17
N PRO A 401 -9.05 7.23 26.97
CA PRO A 401 -9.90 8.30 26.48
C PRO A 401 -9.10 9.45 25.87
N GLY A 402 -9.45 9.85 24.65
CA GLY A 402 -8.86 10.97 23.92
C GLY A 402 -7.53 10.69 23.24
N GLU A 403 -6.98 9.46 23.27
CA GLU A 403 -5.74 9.13 22.57
C GLU A 403 -5.95 9.00 21.07
N LEU A 404 -7.05 8.41 20.62
CA LEU A 404 -7.38 8.34 19.19
C LEU A 404 -7.53 9.74 18.58
N GLU A 405 -8.27 10.63 19.24
CA GLU A 405 -8.48 12.00 18.78
C GLU A 405 -7.16 12.79 18.72
N ARG A 406 -6.24 12.54 19.67
CA ARG A 406 -4.89 13.13 19.63
C ARG A 406 -4.05 12.55 18.48
N ALA A 407 -4.15 11.25 18.23
CA ALA A 407 -3.46 10.59 17.13
C ALA A 407 -3.95 11.10 15.76
N GLU A 408 -5.28 11.27 15.59
CA GLU A 408 -5.88 11.89 14.41
C GLU A 408 -5.39 13.33 14.20
N ALA A 409 -5.36 14.16 15.26
CA ALA A 409 -4.88 15.54 15.18
C ALA A 409 -3.39 15.60 14.85
N PHE A 410 -2.58 14.73 15.44
CA PHE A 410 -1.15 14.61 15.11
C PHE A 410 -0.94 14.19 13.65
N GLY A 411 -1.70 13.20 13.17
CA GLY A 411 -1.68 12.77 11.78
C GLY A 411 -2.05 13.90 10.81
N ALA A 412 -3.08 14.68 11.12
CA ALA A 412 -3.48 15.84 10.33
C ALA A 412 -2.38 16.90 10.22
N ASP A 413 -1.65 17.19 11.32
CA ASP A 413 -0.52 18.12 11.33
C ASP A 413 0.66 17.58 10.51
N ILE A 414 0.93 16.26 10.52
CA ILE A 414 1.94 15.62 9.67
C ILE A 414 1.58 15.79 8.19
N LEU A 415 0.33 15.50 7.81
CA LEU A 415 -0.12 15.65 6.43
C LEU A 415 -0.10 17.11 5.97
N THR A 416 -0.48 18.04 6.85
CA THR A 416 -0.37 19.49 6.59
C THR A 416 1.09 19.88 6.32
N LEU A 417 2.02 19.40 7.16
CA LEU A 417 3.46 19.62 6.96
C LEU A 417 3.94 19.07 5.61
N CYS A 418 3.49 17.86 5.20
CA CYS A 418 3.84 17.29 3.89
C CYS A 418 3.43 18.21 2.74
N VAL A 419 2.22 18.77 2.78
CA VAL A 419 1.74 19.72 1.77
C VAL A 419 2.52 21.05 1.81
N GLU A 420 2.78 21.60 2.99
CA GLU A 420 3.54 22.86 3.17
C GLU A 420 4.97 22.79 2.60
N VAL A 421 5.60 21.63 2.65
CA VAL A 421 6.94 21.45 2.05
C VAL A 421 6.92 21.14 0.56
N GLY A 422 5.72 21.12 -0.06
CA GLY A 422 5.53 20.91 -1.50
C GLY A 422 5.27 19.46 -1.88
N GLY A 423 4.79 18.66 -0.94
CA GLY A 423 4.38 17.26 -1.12
C GLY A 423 2.87 17.09 -1.27
N VAL A 424 2.39 15.86 -1.01
CA VAL A 424 0.97 15.46 -1.13
C VAL A 424 0.52 14.62 0.07
N LEU A 425 -0.80 14.47 0.23
CA LEU A 425 -1.44 13.80 1.38
C LEU A 425 -1.23 12.28 1.39
N THR A 426 -1.11 11.65 0.23
CA THR A 426 -0.98 10.19 0.10
C THR A 426 0.01 9.86 -1.00
N GLY A 427 0.83 8.84 -0.76
CA GLY A 427 1.75 8.27 -1.73
C GLY A 427 1.19 7.02 -2.40
N GLU A 428 0.65 6.08 -1.60
CA GLU A 428 0.25 4.76 -2.11
C GLU A 428 -0.97 4.15 -1.42
N HIS A 429 -1.44 4.72 -0.27
CA HIS A 429 -2.55 4.14 0.50
C HIS A 429 -3.92 4.65 0.09
N GLY A 430 -4.01 5.76 -0.64
CA GLY A 430 -5.25 6.49 -0.87
C GLY A 430 -5.64 7.40 0.30
N VAL A 431 -6.66 8.22 0.07
CA VAL A 431 -7.19 9.15 1.09
C VAL A 431 -8.18 8.46 2.02
N GLY A 432 -9.10 7.67 1.48
CA GLY A 432 -10.09 6.88 2.22
C GLY A 432 -11.06 7.73 3.04
N VAL A 433 -10.96 7.71 4.37
CA VAL A 433 -11.84 8.41 5.32
C VAL A 433 -11.14 9.56 6.04
#